data_412a6476b5704b9668284ddf75fb3353
#
_entry.id   412a6476b5704b9668284ddf75fb3353
#
_cell.length_a   1.000
_cell.length_b   1.000
_cell.length_c   1.000
_cell.angle_alpha   90.00
_cell.angle_beta   90.00
_cell.angle_gamma   90.00
#
_symmetry.space_group_name_H-M   'P 1'
#
loop_
_entity.id
_entity.type
_entity.pdbx_description
1 polymer ?
#
loop_
_entity_poly.entity_id
_entity_poly.type
_entity_poly.pdbx_seq_one_letter_code
_entity_poly.pdbx_strand_id
1 'polypeptide(L)' 'MSRETIKDGKMNVVAYIDKTCHGTRISDRNNNYKGSYYTKSNITVDKGGKVIGKGNQTFRLI' A
#
# COMPACT_ATOMS: atom_id res chain seq x y z
N MET A 1 -12.12 2.90 -8.71
CA MET A 1 -10.97 3.09 -7.80
C MET A 1 -11.42 3.81 -6.54
N SER A 2 -10.89 3.41 -5.40
CA SER A 2 -11.18 4.08 -4.14
C SER A 2 -9.88 4.33 -3.39
N ARG A 3 -9.86 5.41 -2.63
CA ARG A 3 -8.70 5.76 -1.81
C ARG A 3 -9.10 5.73 -0.35
N GLU A 4 -8.31 5.07 0.46
CA GLU A 4 -8.46 5.08 1.91
C GLU A 4 -7.28 5.82 2.53
N THR A 5 -7.55 6.54 3.61
CA THR A 5 -6.53 7.26 4.36
C THR A 5 -6.22 6.47 5.62
N ILE A 6 -4.95 6.18 5.86
CA ILE A 6 -4.51 5.53 7.09
C ILE A 6 -4.00 6.61 8.03
N LYS A 7 -4.55 6.64 9.25
CA LYS A 7 -4.20 7.61 10.27
C LYS A 7 -3.65 6.90 11.50
N ASP A 8 -2.78 7.58 12.23
CA ASP A 8 -2.27 7.06 13.49
C ASP A 8 -3.26 7.37 14.63
N GLY A 9 -2.87 7.03 15.87
CA GLY A 9 -3.70 7.25 17.03
C GLY A 9 -3.97 8.71 17.35
N LYS A 10 -3.23 9.64 16.74
CA LYS A 10 -3.40 11.08 16.91
C LYS A 10 -4.11 11.71 15.72
N MET A 11 -4.69 10.91 14.85
CA MET A 11 -5.42 11.35 13.65
C MET A 11 -4.52 12.00 12.58
N ASN A 12 -3.21 11.79 12.66
CA ASN A 12 -2.29 12.25 11.63
C ASN A 12 -2.24 11.24 10.48
N VAL A 13 -2.31 11.75 9.25
CA VAL A 13 -2.22 10.89 8.07
C VAL A 13 -0.82 10.30 7.99
N VAL A 14 -0.72 8.97 7.89
CA VAL A 14 0.57 8.29 7.73
C VAL A 14 0.71 7.67 6.34
N ALA A 15 -0.40 7.32 5.70
CA ALA A 15 -0.35 6.69 4.38
C ALA A 15 -1.69 6.78 3.68
N TYR A 16 -1.67 6.54 2.37
CA TYR A 16 -2.87 6.41 1.54
C TYR A 16 -2.86 5.05 0.87
N ILE A 17 -4.02 4.43 0.79
CA ILE A 17 -4.21 3.17 0.10
C ILE A 17 -5.18 3.39 -1.05
N ASP A 18 -4.73 3.14 -2.27
CA ASP A 18 -5.57 3.19 -3.46
C ASP A 18 -5.91 1.78 -3.88
N LYS A 19 -7.19 1.45 -3.89
CA LYS A 19 -7.66 0.12 -4.32
C LYS A 19 -7.97 0.16 -5.80
N THR A 20 -7.40 -0.78 -6.54
CA THR A 20 -7.60 -0.89 -7.99
C THR A 20 -8.11 -2.29 -8.31
N CYS A 21 -8.47 -2.50 -9.59
CA CYS A 21 -8.90 -3.83 -10.03
C CYS A 21 -7.79 -4.88 -9.98
N HIS A 22 -6.54 -4.45 -9.96
CA HIS A 22 -5.37 -5.34 -9.89
C HIS A 22 -4.88 -5.59 -8.48
N GLY A 23 -5.30 -4.78 -7.53
CA GLY A 23 -4.88 -4.93 -6.15
C GLY A 23 -4.91 -3.61 -5.40
N THR A 24 -3.88 -3.39 -4.57
CA THR A 24 -3.82 -2.24 -3.68
C THR A 24 -2.50 -1.52 -3.86
N ARG A 25 -2.55 -0.20 -3.92
CA ARG A 25 -1.35 0.62 -4.07
C ARG A 25 -1.18 1.48 -2.82
N ILE A 26 0.04 1.51 -2.29
CA ILE A 26 0.35 2.23 -1.06
C ILE A 26 1.20 3.45 -1.37
N SER A 27 0.81 4.59 -0.83
CA SER A 27 1.57 5.84 -0.90
C SER A 27 1.73 6.40 0.51
N ASP A 28 2.79 7.20 0.72
CA ASP A 28 2.97 7.86 2.01
C ASP A 28 2.08 9.11 2.09
N ARG A 29 2.21 9.84 3.20
CA ARG A 29 1.41 11.05 3.43
C ARG A 29 1.72 12.16 2.42
N ASN A 30 2.86 12.10 1.76
CA ASN A 30 3.26 13.05 0.74
C ASN A 30 2.94 12.57 -0.68
N ASN A 31 2.18 11.48 -0.82
CA ASN A 31 1.82 10.86 -2.09
C ASN A 31 3.00 10.20 -2.81
N ASN A 32 4.06 9.89 -2.10
CA ASN A 32 5.18 9.13 -2.68
C ASN A 32 4.83 7.65 -2.68
N TYR A 33 4.96 7.01 -3.83
CA TYR A 33 4.67 5.59 -3.97
C TYR A 33 5.59 4.74 -3.07
N LYS A 34 5.00 3.83 -2.31
CA LYS A 34 5.74 2.97 -1.39
C LYS A 34 5.74 1.51 -1.82
N GLY A 35 4.74 1.08 -2.56
CA GLY A 35 4.64 -0.30 -3.00
C GLY A 35 3.22 -0.68 -3.33
N SER A 36 3.01 -1.96 -3.63
CA SER A 36 1.70 -2.46 -4.04
C SER A 36 1.49 -3.88 -3.58
N TYR A 37 0.23 -4.25 -3.42
CA TYR A 37 -0.17 -5.64 -3.26
C TYR A 37 -0.93 -6.05 -4.51
N TYR A 38 -0.54 -7.17 -5.13
CA TYR A 38 -1.19 -7.71 -6.31
C TYR A 38 -2.04 -8.91 -5.92
N THR A 39 -3.37 -8.79 -6.08
CA THR A 39 -4.29 -9.86 -5.71
C THR A 39 -4.09 -11.11 -6.56
N LYS A 40 -3.86 -10.92 -7.85
CA LYS A 40 -3.72 -12.04 -8.78
C LYS A 40 -2.53 -12.95 -8.45
N SER A 41 -1.41 -12.35 -8.06
CA SER A 41 -0.19 -13.07 -7.70
C SER A 41 -0.11 -13.35 -6.21
N ASN A 42 -0.95 -12.69 -5.42
CA ASN A 42 -0.97 -12.79 -3.96
C ASN A 42 0.40 -12.44 -3.35
N ILE A 43 1.02 -11.38 -3.86
CA ILE A 43 2.31 -10.90 -3.39
C ILE A 43 2.27 -9.41 -3.13
N THR A 44 3.15 -8.96 -2.23
CA THR A 44 3.34 -7.54 -1.97
C THR A 44 4.74 -7.15 -2.42
N VAL A 45 4.84 -6.04 -3.16
CA VAL A 45 6.12 -5.54 -3.66
C VAL A 45 6.39 -4.15 -3.10
N ASP A 46 7.67 -3.78 -3.01
CA ASP A 46 8.06 -2.45 -2.55
C ASP A 46 8.07 -1.45 -3.72
N LYS A 47 8.52 -0.23 -3.44
CA LYS A 47 8.55 0.83 -4.46
C LYS A 47 9.47 0.52 -5.64
N GLY A 48 10.42 -0.38 -5.44
CA GLY A 48 11.33 -0.80 -6.50
C GLY A 48 10.84 -2.02 -7.27
N GLY A 49 9.67 -2.55 -6.92
CA GLY A 49 9.13 -3.75 -7.56
C GLY A 49 9.62 -5.06 -6.96
N LYS A 50 10.34 -5.00 -5.86
CA LYS A 50 10.88 -6.20 -5.21
C LYS A 50 9.81 -6.82 -4.32
N VAL A 51 9.63 -8.14 -4.42
CA VAL A 51 8.67 -8.87 -3.59
C VAL A 51 9.17 -8.88 -2.14
N ILE A 52 8.33 -8.39 -1.23
CA ILE A 52 8.65 -8.36 0.20
C ILE A 52 7.93 -9.45 0.98
N GLY A 53 6.94 -10.11 0.38
CA GLY A 53 6.23 -11.19 1.03
C GLY A 53 5.04 -11.65 0.22
N LYS A 54 4.49 -12.79 0.62
CA LYS A 54 3.27 -13.32 0.05
C LYS A 54 2.07 -12.82 0.85
N GLY A 55 0.92 -12.73 0.19
CA GLY A 55 -0.27 -12.21 0.81
C GLY A 55 -0.22 -10.70 0.95
N ASN A 56 -1.20 -10.14 1.63
CA ASN A 56 -1.29 -8.69 1.81
C ASN A 56 -0.39 -8.25 2.96
N GLN A 57 0.81 -7.78 2.60
CA GLN A 57 1.80 -7.29 3.55
C GLN A 57 1.96 -5.77 3.48
N THR A 58 0.94 -5.08 3.00
CA THR A 58 1.01 -3.63 2.79
C THR A 58 1.31 -2.85 4.06
N PHE A 59 0.94 -3.39 5.23
CA PHE A 59 1.26 -2.77 6.52
C PHE A 59 2.77 -2.62 6.73
N ARG A 60 3.59 -3.40 6.04
CA ARG A 60 5.05 -3.32 6.14
C ARG A 60 5.63 -2.14 5.36
N LEU A 61 4.80 -1.52 4.51
CA LEU A 61 5.21 -0.40 3.67
C LEU A 61 4.92 0.95 4.33
N ILE A 62 4.22 0.92 5.44
CA ILE A 62 3.79 2.13 6.15
C ILE A 62 4.83 2.55 7.16
#